data_cdd91ba6a9460780b8d9750f8a3b3060
#
_entry.id   cdd91ba6a9460780b8d9750f8a3b3060
#
_cell.length_a   1.000
_cell.length_b   1.000
_cell.length_c   1.000
_cell.angle_alpha   90.00
_cell.angle_beta   90.00
_cell.angle_gamma   90.00
#
_symmetry.space_group_name_H-M   'P 1'
#
loop_
_entity.id
_entity.type
_entity.pdbx_description
1 polymer ?
#
loop_
_entity_poly.entity_id
_entity_poly.type
_entity_poly.pdbx_seq_one_letter_code
_entity_poly.pdbx_strand_id
1 'polypeptide(L)'
;EFREQFAGALEGVRRHLAAAGEGFEVAFSEQQPSTHALALDEAGLPARTADGQLLLRPSGHGALLGNLAATGGAVGFAKHIDNLLPEDRHEAPAHWKLLLAGKLLEVVAASGDYPAQARPWRVCGVVANRGEPGGGPFWVADADGEASLQIVESAEVAAGDAGQLEVFHQSTHFNPVDLVVALRDPAGRPW
;
A
#
# COMPACT_ATOMS: atom_id res chain seq x y z
N GLU A 1 7.05 -23.36 -1.14
CA GLU A 1 5.89 -23.92 -1.89
C GLU A 1 5.26 -22.85 -2.77
N PHE A 2 4.68 -21.75 -2.22
CA PHE A 2 4.06 -20.70 -3.02
C PHE A 2 5.05 -20.00 -3.97
N ARG A 3 6.29 -19.78 -3.56
CA ARG A 3 7.32 -19.15 -4.40
C ARG A 3 7.60 -19.92 -5.67
N GLU A 4 7.62 -21.25 -5.61
CA GLU A 4 7.83 -22.14 -6.76
C GLU A 4 6.63 -22.09 -7.71
N GLN A 5 5.41 -22.05 -7.17
CA GLN A 5 4.20 -21.93 -7.97
C GLN A 5 4.17 -20.58 -8.72
N PHE A 6 4.53 -19.47 -8.05
CA PHE A 6 4.66 -18.17 -8.69
C PHE A 6 5.75 -18.15 -9.76
N ALA A 7 6.90 -18.77 -9.51
CA ALA A 7 7.97 -18.84 -10.49
C ALA A 7 7.54 -19.60 -11.76
N GLY A 8 6.78 -20.69 -11.61
CA GLY A 8 6.23 -21.45 -12.72
C GLY A 8 5.22 -20.65 -13.56
N ALA A 9 4.28 -19.95 -12.89
CA ALA A 9 3.32 -19.07 -13.56
C ALA A 9 4.03 -17.92 -14.30
N LEU A 10 5.06 -17.33 -13.69
CA LEU A 10 5.83 -16.23 -14.23
C LEU A 10 6.53 -16.58 -15.54
N GLU A 11 7.02 -17.81 -15.68
CA GLU A 11 7.66 -18.28 -16.91
C GLU A 11 6.70 -18.26 -18.10
N GLY A 12 5.42 -18.58 -17.88
CA GLY A 12 4.36 -18.46 -18.86
C GLY A 12 4.13 -17.01 -19.30
N VAL A 13 4.03 -16.11 -18.33
CA VAL A 13 3.84 -14.66 -18.55
C VAL A 13 5.04 -14.06 -19.28
N ARG A 14 6.28 -14.40 -18.89
CA ARG A 14 7.51 -13.93 -19.55
C ARG A 14 7.53 -14.29 -21.02
N ARG A 15 7.17 -15.52 -21.38
CA ARG A 15 7.13 -15.95 -22.77
C ARG A 15 6.10 -15.17 -23.58
N HIS A 16 4.93 -14.88 -22.99
CA HIS A 16 3.89 -14.10 -23.63
C HIS A 16 4.34 -12.66 -23.89
N LEU A 17 4.89 -11.98 -22.90
CA LEU A 17 5.35 -10.58 -23.01
C LEU A 17 6.60 -10.45 -23.91
N ALA A 18 7.52 -11.39 -23.85
CA ALA A 18 8.67 -11.41 -24.77
C ALA A 18 8.24 -11.53 -26.23
N ALA A 19 7.17 -12.27 -26.52
CA ALA A 19 6.61 -12.36 -27.86
C ALA A 19 6.00 -11.03 -28.33
N ALA A 20 5.53 -10.17 -27.41
CA ALA A 20 5.04 -8.81 -27.67
C ALA A 20 6.17 -7.76 -27.74
N GLY A 21 7.44 -8.14 -27.53
CA GLY A 21 8.58 -7.23 -27.52
C GLY A 21 8.75 -6.44 -26.21
N GLU A 22 8.04 -6.80 -25.17
CA GLU A 22 8.12 -6.17 -23.86
C GLU A 22 8.99 -6.99 -22.91
N GLY A 23 9.84 -6.30 -22.15
CA GLY A 23 10.68 -6.87 -21.11
C GLY A 23 10.28 -6.34 -19.74
N PHE A 24 10.32 -7.21 -18.73
CA PHE A 24 10.14 -6.83 -17.34
C PHE A 24 11.02 -7.68 -16.42
N GLU A 25 11.40 -7.09 -15.31
CA GLU A 25 12.11 -7.78 -14.25
C GLU A 25 11.16 -8.10 -13.11
N VAL A 26 11.24 -9.31 -12.56
CA VAL A 26 10.47 -9.75 -11.41
C VAL A 26 11.40 -10.14 -10.29
N ALA A 27 11.22 -9.51 -9.14
CA ALA A 27 11.88 -9.86 -7.90
C ALA A 27 10.85 -10.25 -6.83
N PHE A 28 11.24 -11.14 -5.95
CA PHE A 28 10.45 -11.52 -4.77
C PHE A 28 11.13 -10.96 -3.53
N SER A 29 10.35 -10.32 -2.68
CA SER A 29 10.80 -9.91 -1.36
C SER A 29 9.84 -10.43 -0.29
N GLU A 30 10.36 -10.60 0.91
CA GLU A 30 9.60 -11.05 2.07
C GLU A 30 9.62 -9.94 3.12
N GLN A 31 8.56 -9.88 3.93
CA GLN A 31 8.53 -8.96 5.07
C GLN A 31 9.71 -9.24 5.99
N GLN A 32 10.40 -8.19 6.39
CA GLN A 32 11.56 -8.31 7.25
C GLN A 32 11.16 -8.75 8.67
N PRO A 33 11.88 -9.70 9.30
CA PRO A 33 11.57 -10.15 10.66
C PRO A 33 11.52 -9.01 11.69
N SER A 34 12.31 -7.96 11.50
CA SER A 34 12.32 -6.76 12.36
C SER A 34 11.00 -5.99 12.37
N THR A 35 10.13 -6.22 11.40
CA THR A 35 8.80 -5.59 11.30
C THR A 35 7.67 -6.50 11.76
N HIS A 36 7.98 -7.68 12.28
CA HIS A 36 6.96 -8.59 12.80
C HIS A 36 6.32 -8.04 14.07
N ALA A 37 5.04 -8.25 14.22
CA ALA A 37 4.29 -7.94 15.44
C ALA A 37 4.42 -9.07 16.47
N LEU A 38 4.47 -8.70 17.73
CA LEU A 38 4.42 -9.64 18.84
C LEU A 38 2.99 -10.14 19.03
N ALA A 39 2.78 -11.45 19.00
CA ALA A 39 1.49 -12.04 19.34
C ALA A 39 1.25 -11.98 20.85
N LEU A 40 0.00 -11.74 21.24
CA LEU A 40 -0.44 -11.83 22.63
C LEU A 40 -1.31 -13.09 22.81
N ASP A 41 -1.27 -13.65 24.00
CA ASP A 41 -2.18 -14.72 24.44
C ASP A 41 -3.53 -14.15 24.92
N GLU A 42 -4.42 -15.03 25.38
CA GLU A 42 -5.76 -14.64 25.86
C GLU A 42 -5.72 -13.75 27.12
N ALA A 43 -4.61 -13.78 27.87
CA ALA A 43 -4.38 -12.92 29.03
C ALA A 43 -3.72 -11.57 28.68
N GLY A 44 -3.44 -11.33 27.39
CA GLY A 44 -2.75 -10.12 26.91
C GLY A 44 -1.24 -10.14 27.17
N LEU A 45 -0.66 -11.28 27.50
CA LEU A 45 0.76 -11.46 27.69
C LEU A 45 1.45 -11.92 26.40
N PRO A 46 2.78 -11.68 26.24
CA PRO A 46 3.52 -12.14 25.07
C PRO A 46 3.39 -13.65 24.85
N ALA A 47 2.76 -14.05 23.77
CA ALA A 47 2.59 -15.45 23.39
C ALA A 47 3.93 -16.09 23.07
N ARG A 48 4.07 -17.39 23.39
CA ARG A 48 5.30 -18.14 23.15
C ARG A 48 5.01 -19.42 22.36
N THR A 49 5.99 -19.83 21.60
CA THR A 49 6.02 -21.13 20.91
C THR A 49 6.26 -22.27 21.92
N ALA A 50 6.12 -23.51 21.49
CA ALA A 50 6.33 -24.68 22.35
C ALA A 50 7.74 -24.80 22.93
N ASP A 51 8.74 -24.20 22.27
CA ASP A 51 10.14 -24.13 22.70
C ASP A 51 10.45 -22.86 23.53
N GLY A 52 9.41 -22.08 23.90
CA GLY A 52 9.51 -20.93 24.79
C GLY A 52 9.93 -19.60 24.13
N GLN A 53 10.14 -19.59 22.81
CA GLN A 53 10.46 -18.36 22.06
C GLN A 53 9.24 -17.46 21.96
N LEU A 54 9.45 -16.14 21.78
CA LEU A 54 8.36 -15.22 21.49
C LEU A 54 7.70 -15.57 20.15
N LEU A 55 6.37 -15.61 20.15
CA LEU A 55 5.61 -15.83 18.91
C LEU A 55 5.49 -14.50 18.17
N LEU A 56 6.24 -14.37 17.07
CA LEU A 56 6.17 -13.24 16.16
C LEU A 56 5.30 -13.59 14.95
N ARG A 57 4.55 -12.62 14.47
CA ARG A 57 3.69 -12.78 13.29
C ARG A 57 3.95 -11.67 12.29
N PRO A 58 3.82 -11.95 10.99
CA PRO A 58 3.84 -10.89 9.98
C PRO A 58 2.84 -9.79 10.32
N SER A 59 3.27 -8.54 10.17
CA SER A 59 2.42 -7.37 10.35
C SER A 59 1.65 -7.02 9.07
N GLY A 60 0.83 -5.98 9.12
CA GLY A 60 0.09 -5.47 7.97
C GLY A 60 0.98 -4.84 6.89
N HIS A 61 0.34 -4.28 5.86
CA HIS A 61 1.00 -3.77 4.64
C HIS A 61 2.06 -2.69 4.90
N GLY A 62 1.90 -1.89 5.96
CA GLY A 62 2.89 -0.88 6.35
C GLY A 62 4.30 -1.45 6.60
N ALA A 63 4.38 -2.71 7.03
CA ALA A 63 5.66 -3.41 7.22
C ALA A 63 6.42 -3.67 5.91
N LEU A 64 5.79 -3.52 4.76
CA LEU A 64 6.39 -3.67 3.43
C LEU A 64 6.97 -2.36 2.86
N LEU A 65 6.90 -1.25 3.58
CA LEU A 65 7.45 0.04 3.11
C LEU A 65 8.96 -0.05 2.83
N GLY A 66 9.71 -0.76 3.66
CA GLY A 66 11.14 -1.01 3.42
C GLY A 66 11.40 -1.82 2.15
N ASN A 67 10.54 -2.80 1.86
CA ASN A 67 10.62 -3.59 0.63
C ASN A 67 10.34 -2.71 -0.61
N LEU A 68 9.33 -1.85 -0.53
CA LEU A 68 9.00 -0.91 -1.60
C LEU A 68 10.13 0.09 -1.85
N ALA A 69 10.70 0.67 -0.81
CA ALA A 69 11.85 1.58 -0.91
C ALA A 69 13.07 0.90 -1.55
N ALA A 70 13.31 -0.38 -1.25
CA ALA A 70 14.42 -1.16 -1.78
C ALA A 70 14.30 -1.47 -3.30
N THR A 71 13.14 -1.24 -3.93
CA THR A 71 12.99 -1.46 -5.38
C THR A 71 13.83 -0.51 -6.24
N GLY A 72 14.23 0.64 -5.68
CA GLY A 72 15.06 1.63 -6.36
C GLY A 72 14.34 2.40 -7.48
N GLY A 73 13.08 2.14 -7.73
CA GLY A 73 12.27 2.84 -8.73
C GLY A 73 12.05 4.33 -8.37
N ALA A 74 11.64 5.13 -9.36
CA ALA A 74 11.21 6.51 -9.12
C ALA A 74 9.71 6.58 -8.77
N VAL A 75 8.90 5.71 -9.37
CA VAL A 75 7.46 5.60 -9.15
C VAL A 75 7.12 4.14 -8.86
N GLY A 76 6.30 3.92 -7.86
CA GLY A 76 5.79 2.60 -7.49
C GLY A 76 4.28 2.51 -7.68
N PHE A 77 3.81 1.42 -8.27
CA PHE A 77 2.40 1.03 -8.25
C PHE A 77 2.21 -0.04 -7.19
N ALA A 78 1.33 0.20 -6.23
CA ALA A 78 0.98 -0.80 -5.23
C ALA A 78 -0.45 -1.28 -5.47
N LYS A 79 -0.61 -2.59 -5.48
CA LYS A 79 -1.90 -3.24 -5.63
C LYS A 79 -1.96 -4.49 -4.76
N HIS A 80 -3.07 -4.64 -4.04
CA HIS A 80 -3.32 -5.82 -3.24
C HIS A 80 -3.82 -6.98 -4.11
N ILE A 81 -3.42 -8.19 -3.76
CA ILE A 81 -3.81 -9.40 -4.50
C ILE A 81 -5.32 -9.64 -4.49
N ASP A 82 -6.03 -9.23 -3.45
CA ASP A 82 -7.49 -9.38 -3.34
C ASP A 82 -8.26 -8.56 -4.38
N ASN A 83 -7.61 -7.59 -5.02
CA ASN A 83 -8.20 -6.70 -6.04
C ASN A 83 -7.76 -7.04 -7.46
N LEU A 84 -7.24 -8.24 -7.68
CA LEU A 84 -6.91 -8.72 -9.01
C LEU A 84 -8.18 -9.16 -9.74
N LEU A 85 -8.27 -8.81 -11.02
CA LEU A 85 -9.34 -9.24 -11.89
C LEU A 85 -8.84 -10.28 -12.89
N PRO A 86 -9.73 -11.13 -13.43
CA PRO A 86 -9.42 -11.99 -14.56
C PRO A 86 -8.91 -11.21 -15.75
N GLU A 87 -8.11 -11.85 -16.61
CA GLU A 87 -7.43 -11.23 -17.74
C GLU A 87 -8.38 -10.47 -18.70
N ASP A 88 -9.56 -11.02 -18.95
CA ASP A 88 -10.61 -10.43 -19.79
C ASP A 88 -11.18 -9.11 -19.24
N ARG A 89 -10.82 -8.71 -18.02
CA ARG A 89 -11.28 -7.49 -17.36
C ARG A 89 -10.15 -6.53 -16.98
N HIS A 90 -8.94 -6.72 -17.50
CA HIS A 90 -7.78 -5.90 -17.14
C HIS A 90 -7.74 -4.50 -17.78
N GLU A 91 -8.50 -4.26 -18.83
CA GLU A 91 -8.47 -2.99 -19.57
C GLU A 91 -8.86 -1.80 -18.69
N ALA A 92 -9.98 -1.89 -17.96
CA ALA A 92 -10.41 -0.80 -17.08
C ALA A 92 -9.45 -0.51 -15.93
N PRO A 93 -8.94 -1.50 -15.16
CA PRO A 93 -7.91 -1.27 -14.16
C PRO A 93 -6.62 -0.67 -14.72
N ALA A 94 -6.18 -1.08 -15.90
CA ALA A 94 -5.00 -0.51 -16.55
C ALA A 94 -5.19 0.97 -16.87
N HIS A 95 -6.36 1.34 -17.41
CA HIS A 95 -6.72 2.73 -17.67
C HIS A 95 -6.70 3.59 -16.39
N TRP A 96 -7.30 3.11 -15.30
CA TRP A 96 -7.30 3.81 -14.02
C TRP A 96 -5.89 3.96 -13.44
N LYS A 97 -5.03 2.96 -13.58
CA LYS A 97 -3.61 3.07 -13.17
C LYS A 97 -2.88 4.17 -13.93
N LEU A 98 -3.11 4.30 -15.23
CA LEU A 98 -2.52 5.40 -16.02
C LEU A 98 -3.03 6.77 -15.56
N LEU A 99 -4.31 6.90 -15.23
CA LEU A 99 -4.88 8.13 -14.67
C LEU A 99 -4.27 8.48 -13.32
N LEU A 100 -4.13 7.50 -12.41
CA LEU A 100 -3.49 7.71 -11.11
C LEU A 100 -2.02 8.13 -11.27
N ALA A 101 -1.29 7.51 -12.20
CA ALA A 101 0.09 7.87 -12.49
C ALA A 101 0.21 9.27 -13.08
N GLY A 102 -0.64 9.62 -14.04
CA GLY A 102 -0.70 10.96 -14.61
C GLY A 102 -0.96 12.03 -13.54
N LYS A 103 -1.89 11.75 -12.62
CA LYS A 103 -2.17 12.65 -11.49
C LYS A 103 -0.98 12.79 -10.53
N LEU A 104 -0.25 11.69 -10.26
CA LEU A 104 0.95 11.77 -9.45
C LEU A 104 2.01 12.66 -10.09
N LEU A 105 2.26 12.50 -11.40
CA LEU A 105 3.22 13.32 -12.14
C LEU A 105 2.83 14.81 -12.12
N GLU A 106 1.55 15.11 -12.27
CA GLU A 106 1.00 16.47 -12.16
C GLU A 106 1.28 17.08 -10.77
N VAL A 107 0.98 16.35 -9.70
CA VAL A 107 1.20 16.78 -8.31
C VAL A 107 2.69 16.99 -8.03
N VAL A 108 3.54 16.06 -8.45
CA VAL A 108 4.99 16.19 -8.30
C VAL A 108 5.53 17.40 -9.07
N ALA A 109 5.09 17.61 -10.31
CA ALA A 109 5.51 18.76 -11.11
C ALA A 109 5.05 20.12 -10.50
N ALA A 110 3.87 20.15 -9.89
CA ALA A 110 3.32 21.35 -9.26
C ALA A 110 3.94 21.65 -7.88
N SER A 111 4.64 20.69 -7.26
CA SER A 111 5.15 20.83 -5.89
C SER A 111 6.36 21.78 -5.75
N GLY A 112 7.03 22.16 -6.85
CA GLY A 112 8.15 23.10 -6.83
C GLY A 112 9.30 22.64 -5.92
N ASP A 113 9.90 23.62 -5.20
CA ASP A 113 10.91 23.35 -4.16
C ASP A 113 10.25 22.77 -2.91
N TYR A 114 10.18 21.45 -2.85
CA TYR A 114 9.56 20.72 -1.74
C TYR A 114 10.47 20.77 -0.50
N PRO A 115 9.93 21.10 0.70
CA PRO A 115 10.75 21.15 1.91
C PRO A 115 11.38 19.81 2.22
N ALA A 116 12.59 19.79 2.76
CA ALA A 116 13.37 18.58 3.07
C ALA A 116 12.68 17.61 4.06
N GLN A 117 11.62 18.07 4.75
CA GLN A 117 10.82 17.25 5.68
C GLN A 117 9.52 16.76 5.06
N ALA A 118 9.35 16.95 3.76
CA ALA A 118 8.16 16.52 3.05
C ALA A 118 8.03 14.99 2.99
N ARG A 119 6.80 14.53 2.98
CA ARG A 119 6.46 13.10 2.86
C ARG A 119 6.34 12.69 1.40
N PRO A 120 6.54 11.41 1.06
CA PRO A 120 6.32 10.93 -0.30
C PRO A 120 4.90 11.28 -0.80
N TRP A 121 4.81 11.75 -2.04
CA TRP A 121 3.53 11.91 -2.70
C TRP A 121 2.94 10.56 -3.07
N ARG A 122 1.66 10.39 -2.78
CA ARG A 122 0.89 9.23 -3.23
C ARG A 122 -0.45 9.68 -3.79
N VAL A 123 -0.92 8.99 -4.81
CA VAL A 123 -2.28 9.13 -5.34
C VAL A 123 -2.98 7.80 -5.15
N CYS A 124 -4.06 7.81 -4.38
CA CYS A 124 -4.82 6.62 -4.02
C CYS A 124 -6.12 6.60 -4.82
N GLY A 125 -6.40 5.49 -5.48
CA GLY A 125 -7.70 5.22 -6.05
C GLY A 125 -8.73 5.01 -4.94
N VAL A 126 -9.91 5.60 -5.06
CA VAL A 126 -11.02 5.36 -4.15
C VAL A 126 -12.28 5.03 -4.94
N VAL A 127 -13.10 4.15 -4.40
CA VAL A 127 -14.37 3.74 -4.98
C VAL A 127 -15.49 3.86 -3.94
N ALA A 128 -16.74 3.92 -4.42
CA ALA A 128 -17.90 3.97 -3.50
C ALA A 128 -17.91 2.72 -2.61
N ASN A 129 -18.03 2.94 -1.31
CA ASN A 129 -18.17 1.87 -0.32
C ASN A 129 -19.59 1.31 -0.35
N ARG A 130 -19.72 0.00 -0.47
CA ARG A 130 -21.00 -0.73 -0.44
C ARG A 130 -21.07 -1.74 0.70
N GLY A 131 -20.18 -1.58 1.71
CA GLY A 131 -20.03 -2.46 2.86
C GLY A 131 -18.71 -3.25 2.86
N GLU A 132 -17.79 -2.92 1.95
CA GLU A 132 -16.47 -3.53 1.92
C GLU A 132 -15.61 -3.01 3.08
N PRO A 133 -14.80 -3.87 3.71
CA PRO A 133 -13.80 -3.44 4.68
C PRO A 133 -12.65 -2.72 3.99
N GLY A 134 -12.10 -1.70 4.64
CA GLY A 134 -10.93 -0.98 4.12
C GLY A 134 -10.86 0.45 4.62
N GLY A 135 -9.72 1.08 4.38
CA GLY A 135 -9.49 2.48 4.71
C GLY A 135 -10.24 3.43 3.78
N GLY A 136 -10.76 4.52 4.32
CA GLY A 136 -11.43 5.59 3.58
C GLY A 136 -10.60 6.85 3.46
N PRO A 137 -10.93 7.77 2.53
CA PRO A 137 -10.31 9.07 2.43
C PRO A 137 -10.90 10.04 3.47
N PHE A 138 -10.05 10.60 4.32
CA PHE A 138 -10.43 11.57 5.35
C PHE A 138 -9.47 12.75 5.39
N TRP A 139 -9.97 13.92 5.78
CA TRP A 139 -9.14 15.02 6.18
C TRP A 139 -8.67 14.80 7.62
N VAL A 140 -7.37 14.67 7.79
CA VAL A 140 -6.74 14.41 9.10
C VAL A 140 -5.90 15.62 9.48
N ALA A 141 -6.18 16.19 10.65
CA ALA A 141 -5.35 17.23 11.24
C ALA A 141 -4.16 16.60 11.98
N ASP A 142 -2.97 17.16 11.81
CA ASP A 142 -1.80 16.81 12.60
C ASP A 142 -1.79 17.57 13.96
N ALA A 143 -0.69 17.43 14.71
CA ALA A 143 -0.54 18.06 16.02
C ALA A 143 -0.52 19.60 15.95
N ASP A 144 -0.13 20.16 14.82
CA ASP A 144 -0.09 21.61 14.57
C ASP A 144 -1.42 22.17 14.03
N GLY A 145 -2.40 21.29 13.77
CA GLY A 145 -3.71 21.61 13.23
C GLY A 145 -3.75 21.70 11.70
N GLU A 146 -2.66 21.38 11.01
CA GLU A 146 -2.62 21.35 9.55
C GLU A 146 -3.35 20.12 9.04
N ALA A 147 -4.34 20.33 8.17
CA ALA A 147 -5.16 19.26 7.62
C ALA A 147 -4.61 18.73 6.30
N SER A 148 -4.56 17.40 6.19
CA SER A 148 -4.15 16.71 4.96
C SER A 148 -5.10 15.56 4.63
N LEU A 149 -5.23 15.23 3.34
CA LEU A 149 -6.05 14.12 2.89
C LEU A 149 -5.27 12.81 3.06
N GLN A 150 -5.82 11.89 3.85
CA GLN A 150 -5.20 10.61 4.17
C GLN A 150 -6.18 9.46 3.97
N ILE A 151 -5.66 8.27 3.68
CA ILE A 151 -6.44 7.04 3.83
C ILE A 151 -6.32 6.63 5.29
N VAL A 152 -7.44 6.47 5.96
CA VAL A 152 -7.52 6.07 7.37
C VAL A 152 -8.23 4.73 7.47
N GLU A 153 -7.63 3.78 8.17
CA GLU A 153 -8.21 2.47 8.44
C GLU A 153 -8.85 2.44 9.85
N SER A 154 -9.78 1.52 10.06
CA SER A 154 -10.51 1.40 11.33
C SER A 154 -9.59 1.22 12.54
N ALA A 155 -8.45 0.55 12.38
CA ALA A 155 -7.46 0.35 13.43
C ALA A 155 -6.74 1.64 13.87
N GLU A 156 -6.79 2.69 13.04
CA GLU A 156 -6.18 3.99 13.32
C GLU A 156 -7.14 4.95 14.03
N VAL A 157 -8.43 4.59 14.09
CA VAL A 157 -9.46 5.39 14.77
C VAL A 157 -9.45 5.07 16.27
N ALA A 158 -9.43 6.10 17.12
CA ALA A 158 -9.45 5.90 18.57
C ALA A 158 -10.75 5.23 19.01
N ALA A 159 -10.65 3.98 19.49
CA ALA A 159 -11.83 3.18 19.88
C ALA A 159 -12.70 3.81 20.98
N GLY A 160 -12.14 4.72 21.80
CA GLY A 160 -12.85 5.47 22.85
C GLY A 160 -13.44 6.80 22.39
N ASP A 161 -13.21 7.23 21.15
CA ASP A 161 -13.70 8.50 20.61
C ASP A 161 -14.93 8.26 19.72
N ALA A 162 -16.11 8.45 20.29
CA ALA A 162 -17.37 8.26 19.60
C ALA A 162 -17.54 9.22 18.40
N GLY A 163 -16.94 10.42 18.46
CA GLY A 163 -17.02 11.40 17.37
C GLY A 163 -16.18 10.94 16.16
N GLN A 164 -14.96 10.46 16.39
CA GLN A 164 -14.13 9.91 15.31
C GLN A 164 -14.76 8.65 14.71
N LEU A 165 -15.32 7.77 15.52
CA LEU A 165 -16.01 6.57 15.04
C LEU A 165 -17.21 6.92 14.17
N GLU A 166 -18.00 7.91 14.56
CA GLU A 166 -19.16 8.37 13.77
C GLU A 166 -18.70 8.92 12.41
N VAL A 167 -17.67 9.78 12.37
CA VAL A 167 -17.10 10.29 11.12
C VAL A 167 -16.61 9.15 10.26
N PHE A 168 -15.91 8.17 10.84
CA PHE A 168 -15.39 7.01 10.11
C PHE A 168 -16.52 6.17 9.48
N HIS A 169 -17.59 5.91 10.23
CA HIS A 169 -18.74 5.15 9.74
C HIS A 169 -19.56 5.86 8.66
N GLN A 170 -19.48 7.17 8.57
CA GLN A 170 -20.10 7.96 7.50
C GLN A 170 -19.30 7.98 6.20
N SER A 171 -18.15 7.33 6.12
CA SER A 171 -17.35 7.26 4.90
C SER A 171 -18.15 6.65 3.75
N THR A 172 -18.22 7.38 2.66
CA THR A 172 -18.93 6.95 1.44
C THR A 172 -18.04 6.23 0.44
N HIS A 173 -16.73 6.27 0.66
CA HIS A 173 -15.72 5.70 -0.24
C HIS A 173 -14.65 4.95 0.55
N PHE A 174 -14.00 3.99 -0.11
CA PHE A 174 -12.84 3.30 0.44
C PHE A 174 -11.73 3.14 -0.61
N ASN A 175 -10.52 2.91 -0.15
CA ASN A 175 -9.36 2.60 -0.99
C ASN A 175 -9.18 1.08 -1.09
N PRO A 176 -9.31 0.48 -2.28
CA PRO A 176 -9.10 -0.96 -2.48
C PRO A 176 -7.60 -1.33 -2.55
N VAL A 177 -6.71 -0.52 -1.98
CA VAL A 177 -5.25 -0.66 -2.11
C VAL A 177 -4.83 -0.68 -3.58
N ASP A 178 -5.23 0.34 -4.32
CA ASP A 178 -4.75 0.63 -5.67
C ASP A 178 -4.20 2.06 -5.64
N LEU A 179 -2.89 2.20 -5.65
CA LEU A 179 -2.24 3.49 -5.47
C LEU A 179 -0.93 3.61 -6.25
N VAL A 180 -0.54 4.84 -6.50
CA VAL A 180 0.74 5.19 -7.12
C VAL A 180 1.49 6.12 -6.16
N VAL A 181 2.78 5.87 -5.97
CA VAL A 181 3.63 6.62 -5.03
C VAL A 181 4.92 7.07 -5.69
N ALA A 182 5.34 8.30 -5.39
CA ALA A 182 6.68 8.77 -5.72
C ALA A 182 7.68 8.20 -4.70
N LEU A 183 8.62 7.40 -5.14
CA LEU A 183 9.65 6.78 -4.30
C LEU A 183 10.91 7.65 -4.17
N ARG A 184 10.95 8.74 -4.91
CA ARG A 184 12.05 9.72 -4.89
C ARG A 184 11.48 11.14 -4.77
N ASP A 185 12.27 11.99 -4.12
CA ASP A 185 11.98 13.43 -4.07
C ASP A 185 12.24 14.11 -5.44
N PRO A 186 11.87 15.38 -5.62
CA PRO A 186 12.12 16.11 -6.87
C PRO A 186 13.60 16.21 -7.25
N ALA A 187 14.53 16.07 -6.30
CA ALA A 187 15.96 16.02 -6.54
C ALA A 187 16.48 14.61 -6.90
N GLY A 188 15.58 13.61 -7.00
CA GLY A 188 15.91 12.23 -7.33
C GLY A 188 16.45 11.41 -6.17
N ARG A 189 16.44 11.91 -4.93
CA ARG A 189 16.88 11.19 -3.73
C ARG A 189 15.77 10.26 -3.23
N PRO A 190 16.09 9.06 -2.74
CA PRO A 190 15.09 8.22 -2.07
C PRO A 190 14.47 8.96 -0.87
N TRP A 191 13.18 8.74 -0.68
CA TRP A 191 12.46 9.22 0.50
C TRP A 191 12.90 8.46 1.76
#